data_d25091078ff57937402aa16aad9c552c
#
_entry.id   d25091078ff57937402aa16aad9c552c
#
_cell.length_a   1.000
_cell.length_b   1.000
_cell.length_c   1.000
_cell.angle_alpha   90.00
_cell.angle_beta   90.00
_cell.angle_gamma   90.00
#
_symmetry.space_group_name_H-M   'P 1'
#
loop_
_entity.id
_entity.type
_entity.pdbx_description
1 polymer ?
#
loop_
_entity_poly.entity_id
_entity_poly.type
_entity_poly.pdbx_seq_one_letter_code
_entity_poly.pdbx_strand_id
1 'polypeptide(L)'
;QRQMCIRDRIVFGIAFIIVENNHKDKPAKINSMDELTYKTAFLIGLFQLIAAIFPGTSRSGATIVGALILGVSRTVAAEFTFVLAIPVMFGASLLKLVKFGLNFTGTEAIILLIGMVTAFVSSIIVIQFLMGYIKKHDFKVFGYYRIVLGILVILYALFLA
;
A
#
# COMPACT_ATOMS: atom_id res chain seq x y z
N GLN A 1 -12.06 16.16 -6.83
CA GLN A 1 -11.16 15.24 -6.06
C GLN A 1 -11.81 13.90 -5.73
N ARG A 2 -13.07 13.85 -5.24
CA ARG A 2 -13.74 12.57 -4.90
C ARG A 2 -13.89 11.62 -6.09
N GLN A 3 -14.31 12.13 -7.26
CA GLN A 3 -14.49 11.31 -8.47
C GLN A 3 -13.16 10.76 -9.02
N MET A 4 -12.07 11.52 -8.95
CA MET A 4 -10.74 11.04 -9.33
C MET A 4 -10.29 9.88 -8.44
N CYS A 5 -10.46 9.98 -7.11
CA CYS A 5 -10.11 8.90 -6.20
C CYS A 5 -10.88 7.59 -6.45
N ILE A 6 -12.15 7.68 -6.90
CA ILE A 6 -12.99 6.50 -7.19
C ILE A 6 -12.51 5.82 -8.47
N ARG A 7 -12.30 6.60 -9.54
CA ARG A 7 -11.80 6.10 -10.82
C ARG A 7 -10.45 5.40 -10.65
N ASP A 8 -9.54 6.01 -9.90
CA ASP A 8 -8.22 5.46 -9.65
C ASP A 8 -8.29 4.14 -8.87
N ARG A 9 -9.23 3.98 -7.92
CA ARG A 9 -9.45 2.71 -7.21
C ARG A 9 -9.87 1.58 -8.14
N ILE A 10 -10.77 1.85 -9.07
CA ILE A 10 -11.25 0.85 -10.03
C ILE A 10 -10.14 0.48 -11.01
N VAL A 11 -9.46 1.47 -11.59
CA VAL A 11 -8.35 1.26 -12.53
C VAL A 11 -7.25 0.41 -11.89
N PHE A 12 -6.83 0.74 -10.67
CA PHE A 12 -5.83 -0.04 -9.96
C PHE A 12 -6.34 -1.42 -9.51
N GLY A 13 -7.62 -1.57 -9.19
CA GLY A 13 -8.24 -2.87 -8.94
C GLY A 13 -8.16 -3.78 -10.16
N ILE A 14 -8.46 -3.26 -11.35
CA ILE A 14 -8.35 -3.97 -12.63
C ILE A 14 -6.87 -4.28 -12.94
N ALA A 15 -5.97 -3.31 -12.77
CA ALA A 15 -4.54 -3.50 -12.98
C ALA A 15 -3.99 -4.65 -12.10
N PHE A 16 -4.41 -4.73 -10.83
CA PHE A 16 -4.05 -5.84 -9.95
C PHE A 16 -4.47 -7.20 -10.51
N ILE A 17 -5.71 -7.31 -10.98
CA ILE A 17 -6.24 -8.58 -11.52
C ILE A 17 -5.49 -8.97 -12.79
N ILE A 18 -5.22 -8.02 -13.70
CA ILE A 18 -4.50 -8.27 -14.94
C ILE A 18 -3.06 -8.72 -14.66
N VAL A 19 -2.33 -7.99 -13.80
CA VAL A 19 -0.95 -8.31 -13.46
C VAL A 19 -0.87 -9.65 -12.76
N GLU A 20 -1.79 -9.94 -11.85
CA GLU A 20 -1.85 -11.21 -11.14
C GLU A 20 -2.14 -12.39 -12.07
N ASN A 21 -3.05 -12.22 -13.05
CA ASN A 21 -3.32 -13.26 -14.06
C ASN A 21 -2.09 -13.52 -14.94
N ASN A 22 -1.41 -12.47 -15.39
CA ASN A 22 -0.21 -12.61 -16.23
C ASN A 22 1.02 -13.17 -15.47
N HIS A 23 0.97 -13.09 -14.13
CA HIS A 23 2.07 -13.56 -13.27
C HIS A 23 1.86 -15.00 -12.78
N LYS A 24 0.64 -15.53 -12.88
CA LYS A 24 0.26 -16.84 -12.36
C LYS A 24 1.03 -17.99 -13.03
N ASP A 25 1.36 -17.81 -14.31
CA ASP A 25 2.00 -18.86 -15.14
C ASP A 25 3.51 -18.66 -15.32
N LYS A 26 4.10 -17.61 -14.69
CA LYS A 26 5.53 -17.34 -14.80
C LYS A 26 6.22 -17.57 -13.46
N PRO A 27 7.30 -18.37 -13.43
CA PRO A 27 8.10 -18.51 -12.22
C PRO A 27 8.68 -17.14 -11.82
N ALA A 28 8.54 -16.77 -10.56
CA ALA A 28 9.14 -15.55 -10.06
C ALA A 28 10.67 -15.66 -10.17
N LYS A 29 11.30 -14.56 -10.62
CA LYS A 29 12.76 -14.50 -10.76
C LYS A 29 13.45 -14.21 -9.44
N ILE A 30 12.76 -13.53 -8.52
CA ILE A 30 13.26 -13.09 -7.22
C ILE A 30 12.33 -13.67 -6.15
N ASN A 31 12.84 -14.63 -5.39
CA ASN A 31 12.06 -15.36 -4.39
C ASN A 31 12.47 -15.06 -2.95
N SER A 32 13.58 -14.34 -2.75
CA SER A 32 14.09 -13.92 -1.45
C SER A 32 14.41 -12.43 -1.45
N MET A 33 14.34 -11.80 -0.27
CA MET A 33 14.75 -10.40 -0.09
C MET A 33 16.25 -10.20 -0.40
N ASP A 34 17.08 -11.22 -0.17
CA ASP A 34 18.53 -11.19 -0.42
C ASP A 34 18.87 -11.15 -1.93
N GLU A 35 17.97 -11.68 -2.76
CA GLU A 35 18.10 -11.65 -4.22
C GLU A 35 17.67 -10.30 -4.83
N LEU A 36 17.07 -9.42 -4.01
CA LEU A 36 16.57 -8.13 -4.46
C LEU A 36 17.73 -7.16 -4.71
N THR A 37 18.04 -6.88 -5.97
CA THR A 37 19.11 -5.94 -6.33
C THR A 37 18.71 -4.50 -6.04
N TYR A 38 19.68 -3.63 -5.78
CA TYR A 38 19.44 -2.18 -5.62
C TYR A 38 18.73 -1.56 -6.81
N LYS A 39 19.03 -2.04 -8.02
CA LYS A 39 18.37 -1.59 -9.25
C LYS A 39 16.87 -1.93 -9.23
N THR A 40 16.52 -3.16 -8.86
CA THR A 40 15.11 -3.60 -8.75
C THR A 40 14.39 -2.84 -7.65
N ALA A 41 15.02 -2.67 -6.48
CA ALA A 41 14.48 -1.89 -5.37
C ALA A 41 14.19 -0.43 -5.78
N PHE A 42 15.12 0.20 -6.49
CA PHE A 42 14.94 1.55 -7.02
C PHE A 42 13.78 1.64 -8.02
N LEU A 43 13.68 0.68 -8.94
CA LEU A 43 12.58 0.64 -9.92
C LEU A 43 11.22 0.46 -9.22
N ILE A 44 11.13 -0.41 -8.20
CA ILE A 44 9.91 -0.54 -7.39
C ILE A 44 9.58 0.78 -6.70
N GLY A 45 10.58 1.49 -6.17
CA GLY A 45 10.42 2.82 -5.59
C GLY A 45 9.85 3.85 -6.57
N LEU A 46 10.24 3.79 -7.86
CA LEU A 46 9.68 4.66 -8.90
C LEU A 46 8.17 4.40 -9.11
N PHE A 47 7.71 3.15 -9.03
CA PHE A 47 6.27 2.87 -9.09
C PHE A 47 5.50 3.52 -7.93
N GLN A 48 6.12 3.76 -6.78
CA GLN A 48 5.50 4.49 -5.69
C GLN A 48 5.23 5.96 -6.05
N LEU A 49 6.03 6.59 -6.94
CA LEU A 49 5.80 7.96 -7.41
C LEU A 49 4.47 8.07 -8.17
N ILE A 50 4.03 7.02 -8.86
CA ILE A 50 2.71 6.99 -9.50
C ILE A 50 1.61 7.28 -8.47
N ALA A 51 1.72 6.69 -7.28
CA ALA A 51 0.76 6.95 -6.20
C ALA A 51 0.88 8.35 -5.59
N ALA A 52 2.02 9.01 -5.72
CA ALA A 52 2.18 10.40 -5.29
C ALA A 52 1.54 11.38 -6.29
N ILE A 53 1.57 11.06 -7.59
CA ILE A 53 1.02 11.89 -8.67
C ILE A 53 -0.51 11.71 -8.77
N PHE A 54 -1.01 10.48 -8.62
CA PHE A 54 -2.44 10.17 -8.73
C PHE A 54 -3.08 9.99 -7.36
N PRO A 55 -3.83 10.99 -6.84
CA PRO A 55 -4.52 10.89 -5.56
C PRO A 55 -5.61 9.82 -5.64
N GLY A 56 -5.54 8.81 -4.78
CA GLY A 56 -6.47 7.66 -4.78
C GLY A 56 -5.80 6.34 -5.13
N THR A 57 -4.63 6.38 -5.76
CA THR A 57 -3.77 5.22 -5.94
C THR A 57 -3.19 4.80 -4.60
N SER A 58 -3.36 3.54 -4.24
CA SER A 58 -2.70 3.01 -3.05
C SER A 58 -1.19 2.93 -3.27
N ARG A 59 -0.40 3.54 -2.39
CA ARG A 59 1.07 3.45 -2.45
C ARG A 59 1.55 2.01 -2.43
N SER A 60 1.07 1.21 -1.48
CA SER A 60 1.38 -0.23 -1.42
C SER A 60 0.90 -0.99 -2.66
N GLY A 61 -0.25 -0.60 -3.22
CA GLY A 61 -0.74 -1.19 -4.46
C GLY A 61 0.20 -0.94 -5.64
N ALA A 62 0.65 0.28 -5.84
CA ALA A 62 1.58 0.62 -6.91
C ALA A 62 2.93 -0.09 -6.76
N THR A 63 3.49 -0.16 -5.54
CA THR A 63 4.74 -0.86 -5.28
C THR A 63 4.63 -2.37 -5.50
N ILE A 64 3.55 -3.01 -5.04
CA ILE A 64 3.32 -4.45 -5.26
C ILE A 64 3.15 -4.75 -6.75
N VAL A 65 2.32 -3.99 -7.48
CA VAL A 65 2.16 -4.16 -8.93
C VAL A 65 3.49 -3.99 -9.65
N GLY A 66 4.26 -2.95 -9.31
CA GLY A 66 5.59 -2.73 -9.87
C GLY A 66 6.55 -3.89 -9.60
N ALA A 67 6.57 -4.41 -8.38
CA ALA A 67 7.40 -5.55 -8.01
C ALA A 67 7.02 -6.82 -8.78
N LEU A 68 5.72 -7.11 -8.92
CA LEU A 68 5.23 -8.25 -9.71
C LEU A 68 5.62 -8.13 -11.19
N ILE A 69 5.49 -6.95 -11.80
CA ILE A 69 5.89 -6.70 -13.19
C ILE A 69 7.40 -6.96 -13.38
N LEU A 70 8.22 -6.63 -12.39
CA LEU A 70 9.66 -6.88 -12.39
C LEU A 70 10.05 -8.34 -12.11
N GLY A 71 9.07 -9.22 -11.87
CA GLY A 71 9.29 -10.65 -11.64
C GLY A 71 9.62 -11.00 -10.19
N VAL A 72 9.31 -10.13 -9.24
CA VAL A 72 9.43 -10.41 -7.80
C VAL A 72 8.27 -11.28 -7.33
N SER A 73 8.53 -12.23 -6.45
CA SER A 73 7.48 -13.08 -5.88
C SER A 73 6.50 -12.27 -5.01
N ARG A 74 5.27 -12.78 -4.85
CA ARG A 74 4.21 -12.12 -4.07
C ARG A 74 4.63 -11.80 -2.64
N THR A 75 5.26 -12.76 -1.99
CA THR A 75 5.72 -12.61 -0.60
C THR A 75 6.77 -11.52 -0.49
N VAL A 76 7.80 -11.57 -1.34
CA VAL A 76 8.89 -10.59 -1.35
C VAL A 76 8.38 -9.20 -1.73
N ALA A 77 7.45 -9.10 -2.68
CA ALA A 77 6.82 -7.83 -3.06
C ALA A 77 6.07 -7.18 -1.89
N ALA A 78 5.34 -7.97 -1.11
CA ALA A 78 4.65 -7.50 0.08
C ALA A 78 5.64 -7.10 1.18
N GLU A 79 6.62 -7.95 1.50
CA GLU A 79 7.66 -7.68 2.51
C GLU A 79 8.41 -6.39 2.17
N PHE A 80 8.90 -6.28 0.94
CA PHE A 80 9.61 -5.08 0.48
C PHE A 80 8.73 -3.82 0.57
N THR A 81 7.46 -3.92 0.24
CA THR A 81 6.51 -2.79 0.34
C THR A 81 6.36 -2.31 1.77
N PHE A 82 6.32 -3.22 2.76
CA PHE A 82 6.29 -2.83 4.18
C PHE A 82 7.60 -2.19 4.63
N VAL A 83 8.75 -2.75 4.24
CA VAL A 83 10.06 -2.17 4.55
C VAL A 83 10.20 -0.77 3.94
N LEU A 84 9.79 -0.60 2.67
CA LEU A 84 9.82 0.70 1.97
C LEU A 84 8.88 1.73 2.63
N ALA A 85 7.80 1.30 3.26
CA ALA A 85 6.89 2.19 3.96
C ALA A 85 7.55 2.86 5.18
N ILE A 86 8.51 2.20 5.84
CA ILE A 86 9.16 2.72 7.06
C ILE A 86 9.82 4.08 6.83
N PRO A 87 10.81 4.23 5.91
CA PRO A 87 11.47 5.51 5.69
C PRO A 87 10.50 6.58 5.15
N VAL A 88 9.54 6.20 4.31
CA VAL A 88 8.57 7.14 3.74
C VAL A 88 7.62 7.69 4.81
N MET A 89 7.08 6.82 5.68
CA MET A 89 6.19 7.25 6.76
C MET A 89 6.94 8.03 7.83
N PHE A 90 8.17 7.63 8.15
CA PHE A 90 9.02 8.36 9.08
C PHE A 90 9.30 9.79 8.57
N GLY A 91 9.70 9.94 7.31
CA GLY A 91 9.93 11.24 6.70
C GLY A 91 8.68 12.12 6.66
N ALA A 92 7.52 11.54 6.31
CA ALA A 92 6.25 12.25 6.29
C ALA A 92 5.82 12.71 7.71
N SER A 93 6.04 11.86 8.72
CA SER A 93 5.74 12.19 10.12
C SER A 93 6.66 13.29 10.65
N LEU A 94 7.95 13.21 10.32
CA LEU A 94 8.93 14.23 10.70
C LEU A 94 8.59 15.59 10.10
N LEU A 95 8.25 15.63 8.81
CA LEU A 95 7.81 16.86 8.14
C LEU A 95 6.55 17.47 8.79
N LYS A 96 5.59 16.63 9.21
CA LYS A 96 4.40 17.10 9.93
C LYS A 96 4.75 17.67 11.29
N LEU A 97 5.62 17.00 12.04
CA LEU A 97 6.11 17.48 13.34
C LEU A 97 6.80 18.84 13.23
N VAL A 98 7.69 18.99 12.26
CA VAL A 98 8.38 20.27 12.01
C VAL A 98 7.41 21.38 11.62
N LYS A 99 6.40 21.10 10.79
CA LYS A 99 5.39 22.10 10.37
C LYS A 99 4.42 22.47 11.49
N PHE A 100 4.06 21.51 12.34
CA PHE A 100 3.15 21.73 13.46
C PHE A 100 3.83 22.50 14.61
N GLY A 101 5.15 22.40 14.73
CA GLY A 101 5.92 22.90 15.86
C GLY A 101 5.93 21.89 17.02
N LEU A 102 6.84 22.11 17.97
CA LEU A 102 7.01 21.25 19.15
C LEU A 102 6.18 21.68 20.37
N ASN A 103 5.26 22.64 20.18
CA ASN A 103 4.42 23.17 21.24
C ASN A 103 3.17 22.29 21.44
N PHE A 104 3.38 21.12 22.02
CA PHE A 104 2.28 20.23 22.42
C PHE A 104 1.80 20.57 23.83
N THR A 105 0.48 20.66 24.01
CA THR A 105 -0.12 20.62 25.33
C THR A 105 0.01 19.24 25.94
N GLY A 106 0.04 19.13 27.28
CA GLY A 106 0.15 17.82 27.95
C GLY A 106 -0.95 16.82 27.50
N THR A 107 -2.15 17.31 27.24
CA THR A 107 -3.27 16.49 26.76
C THR A 107 -3.02 15.98 25.34
N GLU A 108 -2.51 16.81 24.44
CA GLU A 108 -2.18 16.40 23.06
C GLU A 108 -1.06 15.36 23.03
N ALA A 109 -0.06 15.50 23.88
CA ALA A 109 1.03 14.54 24.00
C ALA A 109 0.52 13.15 24.48
N ILE A 110 -0.41 13.10 25.43
CA ILE A 110 -1.03 11.86 25.91
C ILE A 110 -1.86 11.21 24.80
N ILE A 111 -2.67 11.98 24.09
CA ILE A 111 -3.48 11.48 22.96
C ILE A 111 -2.57 10.91 21.86
N LEU A 112 -1.49 11.61 21.52
CA LEU A 112 -0.52 11.15 20.54
C LEU A 112 0.14 9.83 20.99
N LEU A 113 0.55 9.71 22.24
CA LEU A 113 1.16 8.51 22.80
C LEU A 113 0.21 7.31 22.72
N ILE A 114 -1.04 7.48 23.18
CA ILE A 114 -2.07 6.43 23.13
C ILE A 114 -2.31 6.01 21.66
N GLY A 115 -2.44 6.98 20.75
CA GLY A 115 -2.61 6.72 19.32
C GLY A 115 -1.44 5.93 18.73
N MET A 116 -0.20 6.28 19.08
CA MET A 116 1.01 5.58 18.63
C MET A 116 1.06 4.13 19.14
N VAL A 117 0.80 3.91 20.44
CA VAL A 117 0.80 2.57 21.02
C VAL A 117 -0.30 1.70 20.41
N THR A 118 -1.51 2.23 20.27
CA THR A 118 -2.63 1.52 19.67
C THR A 118 -2.35 1.17 18.21
N ALA A 119 -1.81 2.12 17.43
CA ALA A 119 -1.42 1.89 16.04
C ALA A 119 -0.30 0.84 15.93
N PHE A 120 0.69 0.87 16.81
CA PHE A 120 1.78 -0.10 16.83
C PHE A 120 1.28 -1.52 17.09
N VAL A 121 0.49 -1.72 18.13
CA VAL A 121 -0.05 -3.04 18.49
C VAL A 121 -0.96 -3.59 17.40
N SER A 122 -1.90 -2.78 16.91
CA SER A 122 -2.80 -3.20 15.84
C SER A 122 -2.06 -3.50 14.53
N SER A 123 -0.99 -2.73 14.21
CA SER A 123 -0.18 -2.98 13.02
C SER A 123 0.55 -4.32 13.07
N ILE A 124 1.12 -4.70 14.22
CA ILE A 124 1.78 -6.00 14.37
C ILE A 124 0.79 -7.14 14.07
N ILE A 125 -0.39 -7.10 14.66
CA ILE A 125 -1.42 -8.13 14.47
C ILE A 125 -1.85 -8.20 13.00
N VAL A 126 -2.15 -7.05 12.39
CA VAL A 126 -2.63 -6.98 11.01
C VAL A 126 -1.55 -7.43 10.02
N ILE A 127 -0.29 -7.01 10.21
CA ILE A 127 0.80 -7.38 9.31
C ILE A 127 1.08 -8.89 9.39
N GLN A 128 1.10 -9.48 10.58
CA GLN A 128 1.28 -10.93 10.74
C GLN A 128 0.16 -11.73 10.06
N PHE A 129 -1.08 -11.31 10.28
CA PHE A 129 -2.24 -11.92 9.62
C PHE A 129 -2.14 -11.78 8.09
N LEU A 130 -1.85 -10.59 7.60
CA LEU A 130 -1.78 -10.30 6.17
C LEU A 130 -0.64 -11.07 5.48
N MET A 131 0.54 -11.14 6.08
CA MET A 131 1.66 -11.91 5.55
C MET A 131 1.36 -13.42 5.53
N GLY A 132 0.69 -13.93 6.56
CA GLY A 132 0.20 -15.32 6.58
C GLY A 132 -0.83 -15.61 5.48
N TYR A 133 -1.69 -14.64 5.18
CA TYR A 133 -2.68 -14.74 4.11
C TYR A 133 -2.04 -14.72 2.72
N ILE A 134 -1.12 -13.77 2.45
CA ILE A 134 -0.45 -13.59 1.15
C ILE A 134 0.38 -14.83 0.76
N LYS A 135 0.99 -15.52 1.74
CA LYS A 135 1.72 -16.76 1.49
C LYS A 135 0.86 -17.89 0.90
N LYS A 136 -0.45 -17.85 1.14
CA LYS A 136 -1.39 -18.93 0.77
C LYS A 136 -2.37 -18.53 -0.35
N HIS A 137 -2.56 -17.23 -0.60
CA HIS A 137 -3.60 -16.70 -1.48
C HIS A 137 -3.07 -15.65 -2.45
N ASP A 138 -3.81 -15.44 -3.55
CA ASP A 138 -3.51 -14.44 -4.57
C ASP A 138 -3.95 -13.04 -4.13
N PHE A 139 -3.32 -12.01 -4.70
CA PHE A 139 -3.74 -10.61 -4.51
C PHE A 139 -5.07 -10.24 -5.18
N LYS A 140 -5.68 -11.14 -5.95
CA LYS A 140 -6.97 -10.90 -6.64
C LYS A 140 -8.07 -10.45 -5.69
N VAL A 141 -8.11 -11.00 -4.49
CA VAL A 141 -9.09 -10.64 -3.46
C VAL A 141 -9.04 -9.14 -3.14
N PHE A 142 -7.84 -8.58 -3.08
CA PHE A 142 -7.67 -7.12 -2.87
C PHE A 142 -8.13 -6.31 -4.07
N GLY A 143 -7.97 -6.83 -5.30
CA GLY A 143 -8.51 -6.24 -6.51
C GLY A 143 -10.03 -6.19 -6.49
N TYR A 144 -10.69 -7.31 -6.20
CA TYR A 144 -12.16 -7.38 -6.08
C TYR A 144 -12.70 -6.48 -4.98
N TYR A 145 -12.09 -6.49 -3.80
CA TYR A 145 -12.46 -5.59 -2.71
C TYR A 145 -12.44 -4.12 -3.14
N ARG A 146 -11.42 -3.70 -3.87
CA ARG A 146 -11.31 -2.32 -4.37
C ARG A 146 -12.37 -1.96 -5.38
N ILE A 147 -12.70 -2.88 -6.29
CA ILE A 147 -13.76 -2.67 -7.29
C ILE A 147 -15.10 -2.54 -6.59
N VAL A 148 -15.45 -3.46 -5.69
CA VAL A 148 -16.69 -3.42 -4.93
C VAL A 148 -16.81 -2.13 -4.12
N LEU A 149 -15.75 -1.75 -3.41
CA LEU A 149 -15.73 -0.51 -2.64
C LEU A 149 -15.88 0.72 -3.54
N GLY A 150 -15.23 0.73 -4.71
CA GLY A 150 -15.38 1.80 -5.71
C GLY A 150 -16.80 1.93 -6.20
N ILE A 151 -17.47 0.82 -6.53
CA ILE A 151 -18.87 0.79 -6.96
C ILE A 151 -19.80 1.30 -5.84
N LEU A 152 -19.60 0.83 -4.59
CA LEU A 152 -20.42 1.27 -3.45
C LEU A 152 -20.28 2.79 -3.21
N VAL A 153 -19.09 3.35 -3.34
CA VAL A 153 -18.88 4.80 -3.19
C VAL A 153 -19.52 5.58 -4.33
N ILE A 154 -19.52 5.05 -5.56
CA ILE A 154 -20.23 5.67 -6.69
C ILE A 154 -21.74 5.66 -6.43
N LEU A 155 -22.30 4.53 -6.03
CA LEU A 155 -23.73 4.41 -5.71
C LEU A 155 -24.11 5.37 -4.58
N TYR A 156 -23.33 5.43 -3.53
CA TYR A 156 -23.53 6.39 -2.44
C TYR A 156 -23.54 7.84 -2.94
N ALA A 157 -22.57 8.20 -3.78
CA ALA A 157 -22.49 9.55 -4.35
C ALA A 157 -23.65 9.91 -5.29
N LEU A 158 -24.22 8.91 -5.99
CA LEU A 158 -25.33 9.13 -6.90
C LEU A 158 -26.70 9.20 -6.18
N PHE A 159 -26.87 8.45 -5.08
CA PHE A 159 -28.16 8.32 -4.41
C PHE A 159 -28.30 9.16 -3.14
N LEU A 160 -27.18 9.56 -2.49
CA LEU A 160 -27.21 10.25 -1.20
C LEU A 160 -26.40 11.58 -1.16
N ALA A 161 -25.70 11.95 -2.22
CA ALA A 161 -24.97 13.21 -2.34
C ALA A 161 -25.59 14.10 -3.43
#